data_9ae87836d5920251fe4364a57e311859
#
_entry.id   9ae87836d5920251fe4364a57e311859
#
_cell.length_a   1.000
_cell.length_b   1.000
_cell.length_c   1.000
_cell.angle_alpha   90.00
_cell.angle_beta   90.00
_cell.angle_gamma   90.00
#
_symmetry.space_group_name_H-M   'P 1'
#
loop_
_entity.id
_entity.type
_entity.pdbx_description
1 polymer ?
#
loop_
_entity_poly.entity_id
_entity_poly.type
_entity_poly.pdbx_seq_one_letter_code
_entity_poly.pdbx_strand_id
1 'polypeptide(L)'
;MANTFKYLNKLPQNIRSLSTSSSKSDAWLSKIFVRKIEPTKESHSRMLSDKEIIYSLQTHNYRPDSKVAYLQNVKNTLDFIKAESSLSKDVELVGSWTVNVGDQDQALHLWKFTGGYEKIDQYNEFVGKNKDYQRLIEEQGKIVRSRHLQYLLAFSYWPQIALRRPNNIYEIRSYALKPGTMIEWGNNWARAINFRQNNDEAFAGFFSQIGRLYNVHHIWCYNNLNGRKETRESAWRSPGWDECVAYTVPLIREMHCRIMVPTEFSPTQ
;
A
#
# COMPACT_ATOMS: atom_id res chain seq x y z
N MET A 1 13.37 71.91 21.35
CA MET A 1 14.76 71.79 20.93
C MET A 1 14.78 71.18 19.54
N ALA A 2 15.08 71.97 18.61
CA ALA A 2 15.10 71.78 17.18
C ALA A 2 16.32 70.98 16.73
N ASN A 3 16.21 70.45 15.53
CA ASN A 3 17.23 69.86 14.66
C ASN A 3 17.32 68.34 14.67
N THR A 4 16.55 67.72 13.74
CA THR A 4 17.05 66.62 12.87
C THR A 4 16.06 66.37 11.74
N PHE A 5 15.76 67.33 10.90
CA PHE A 5 15.07 67.15 9.62
C PHE A 5 15.80 67.96 8.55
N LYS A 6 16.92 67.41 8.06
CA LYS A 6 17.59 67.94 6.86
C LYS A 6 18.55 66.89 6.30
N TYR A 7 18.07 65.80 5.73
CA TYR A 7 18.83 64.99 4.76
C TYR A 7 17.92 63.98 4.06
N LEU A 8 16.89 64.48 3.37
CA LEU A 8 16.08 63.65 2.48
C LEU A 8 15.73 64.41 1.20
N ASN A 9 16.75 64.93 0.51
CA ASN A 9 16.55 65.45 -0.83
C ASN A 9 17.86 65.35 -1.60
N LYS A 10 18.20 64.14 -2.05
CA LYS A 10 19.11 63.87 -3.20
C LYS A 10 19.14 62.35 -3.41
N LEU A 11 18.07 61.77 -3.98
CA LEU A 11 18.16 60.51 -4.68
C LEU A 11 18.13 60.79 -6.18
N PRO A 12 19.03 60.21 -6.97
CA PRO A 12 19.10 60.48 -8.42
C PRO A 12 17.88 59.89 -9.14
N GLN A 13 17.42 60.60 -10.15
CA GLN A 13 16.22 60.28 -10.98
C GLN A 13 16.36 59.04 -11.90
N ASN A 14 17.26 58.12 -11.63
CA ASN A 14 17.49 56.96 -12.48
C ASN A 14 16.88 55.64 -11.99
N ILE A 15 15.91 55.66 -11.05
CA ILE A 15 15.21 54.44 -10.59
C ILE A 15 13.76 54.41 -11.07
N ARG A 16 13.45 54.97 -12.24
CA ARG A 16 12.09 54.88 -12.81
C ARG A 16 11.97 53.97 -14.04
N SER A 17 12.96 53.15 -14.36
CA SER A 17 12.88 52.23 -15.53
C SER A 17 13.11 50.75 -15.23
N LEU A 18 12.92 50.28 -13.98
CA LEU A 18 13.07 48.87 -13.60
C LEU A 18 11.77 48.20 -13.20
N SER A 19 10.61 48.69 -13.63
CA SER A 19 9.31 48.10 -13.23
C SER A 19 8.55 47.36 -14.34
N THR A 20 9.20 47.02 -15.47
CA THR A 20 8.50 46.27 -16.57
C THR A 20 9.20 45.02 -17.05
N SER A 21 10.12 44.41 -16.27
CA SER A 21 10.71 43.11 -16.65
C SER A 21 10.41 41.93 -15.70
N SER A 22 9.47 42.08 -14.73
CA SER A 22 9.18 41.03 -13.75
C SER A 22 8.29 39.89 -14.25
N SER A 23 7.62 40.05 -15.40
CA SER A 23 6.67 39.02 -15.87
C SER A 23 7.32 37.82 -16.57
N LYS A 24 8.58 37.88 -16.98
CA LYS A 24 9.28 36.78 -17.64
C LYS A 24 10.08 35.87 -16.70
N SER A 25 10.57 36.42 -15.59
CA SER A 25 11.32 35.64 -14.59
C SER A 25 10.37 34.79 -13.71
N ASP A 26 9.19 35.32 -13.36
CA ASP A 26 8.20 34.60 -12.57
C ASP A 26 7.57 33.44 -13.37
N ALA A 27 7.39 33.64 -14.68
CA ALA A 27 6.92 32.59 -15.58
C ALA A 27 7.95 31.46 -15.81
N TRP A 28 9.25 31.77 -15.68
CA TRP A 28 10.32 30.77 -15.78
C TRP A 28 10.47 29.99 -14.47
N LEU A 29 10.43 30.64 -13.32
CA LEU A 29 10.44 30.00 -12.00
C LEU A 29 9.20 29.13 -11.77
N SER A 30 8.02 29.56 -12.22
CA SER A 30 6.81 28.74 -12.13
C SER A 30 6.89 27.46 -12.99
N LYS A 31 7.62 27.48 -14.11
CA LYS A 31 7.88 26.29 -14.94
C LYS A 31 8.83 25.28 -14.29
N ILE A 32 9.67 25.72 -13.35
CA ILE A 32 10.61 24.83 -12.63
C ILE A 32 9.93 24.22 -11.40
N PHE A 33 9.01 24.93 -10.75
CA PHE A 33 8.41 24.50 -9.48
C PHE A 33 6.99 23.95 -9.61
N VAL A 34 6.25 24.28 -10.67
CA VAL A 34 4.93 23.70 -10.93
C VAL A 34 5.09 22.59 -11.97
N ARG A 35 5.18 21.36 -11.53
CA ARG A 35 5.05 20.18 -12.38
C ARG A 35 3.71 20.30 -13.09
N LYS A 36 3.71 20.63 -14.39
CA LYS A 36 2.49 20.69 -15.19
C LYS A 36 1.94 19.27 -15.24
N ILE A 37 0.91 19.01 -14.44
CA ILE A 37 0.14 17.76 -14.56
C ILE A 37 -0.62 17.90 -15.87
N GLU A 38 -0.20 17.17 -16.89
CA GLU A 38 -1.02 17.05 -18.09
C GLU A 38 -2.31 16.33 -17.69
N PRO A 39 -3.48 16.91 -17.98
CA PRO A 39 -4.75 16.27 -17.65
C PRO A 39 -4.88 14.99 -18.49
N THR A 40 -4.54 13.86 -17.91
CA THR A 40 -4.86 12.56 -18.47
C THR A 40 -6.36 12.34 -18.31
N LYS A 41 -7.03 11.87 -19.36
CA LYS A 41 -8.46 11.52 -19.29
C LYS A 41 -8.73 10.30 -18.41
N GLU A 42 -7.68 9.61 -17.98
CA GLU A 42 -7.74 8.42 -17.14
C GLU A 42 -7.26 8.70 -15.72
N SER A 43 -7.89 8.06 -14.74
CA SER A 43 -7.44 8.15 -13.35
C SER A 43 -6.08 7.47 -13.18
N HIS A 44 -5.27 7.97 -12.24
CA HIS A 44 -3.98 7.37 -11.93
C HIS A 44 -4.08 5.89 -11.55
N SER A 45 -5.18 5.47 -10.94
CA SER A 45 -5.44 4.07 -10.60
C SER A 45 -5.60 3.19 -11.84
N ARG A 46 -6.24 3.68 -12.92
CA ARG A 46 -6.34 2.95 -14.19
C ARG A 46 -5.00 2.81 -14.91
N MET A 47 -4.12 3.78 -14.77
CA MET A 47 -2.76 3.69 -15.34
C MET A 47 -1.89 2.62 -14.68
N LEU A 48 -2.18 2.26 -13.42
CA LEU A 48 -1.39 1.32 -12.62
C LEU A 48 -2.06 -0.06 -12.48
N SER A 49 -3.37 -0.14 -12.73
CA SER A 49 -4.16 -1.39 -12.62
C SER A 49 -5.25 -1.41 -13.69
N ASP A 50 -5.36 -2.52 -14.38
CA ASP A 50 -6.31 -2.77 -15.48
C ASP A 50 -7.45 -3.74 -15.12
N LYS A 51 -7.53 -4.15 -13.84
CA LYS A 51 -8.47 -5.18 -13.39
C LYS A 51 -9.52 -4.61 -12.43
N GLU A 52 -10.79 -5.01 -12.63
CA GLU A 52 -11.89 -4.73 -11.70
C GLU A 52 -11.90 -5.71 -10.50
N ILE A 53 -10.72 -5.98 -9.97
CA ILE A 53 -10.54 -6.79 -8.77
C ILE A 53 -10.04 -5.87 -7.66
N ILE A 54 -10.77 -5.83 -6.57
CA ILE A 54 -10.38 -5.07 -5.39
C ILE A 54 -9.90 -6.04 -4.31
N TYR A 55 -8.80 -5.70 -3.69
CA TYR A 55 -8.29 -6.43 -2.54
C TYR A 55 -8.59 -5.67 -1.26
N SER A 56 -8.92 -6.40 -0.22
CA SER A 56 -9.08 -5.87 1.13
C SER A 56 -7.96 -6.42 2.00
N LEU A 57 -7.10 -5.54 2.49
CA LEU A 57 -6.08 -5.89 3.47
C LEU A 57 -6.59 -5.49 4.86
N GLN A 58 -6.86 -6.49 5.67
CA GLN A 58 -7.24 -6.33 7.07
C GLN A 58 -6.03 -6.57 7.95
N THR A 59 -5.75 -5.65 8.85
CA THR A 59 -4.72 -5.78 9.88
C THR A 59 -5.40 -5.75 11.24
N HIS A 60 -5.30 -6.82 11.98
CA HIS A 60 -5.90 -6.97 13.30
C HIS A 60 -4.81 -7.07 14.35
N ASN A 61 -4.89 -6.24 15.39
CA ASN A 61 -4.07 -6.35 16.60
C ASN A 61 -4.91 -7.04 17.66
N TYR A 62 -4.65 -8.32 17.91
CA TYR A 62 -5.37 -9.08 18.93
C TYR A 62 -4.72 -8.88 20.31
N ARG A 63 -5.41 -9.31 21.36
CA ARG A 63 -4.87 -9.29 22.72
C ARG A 63 -3.87 -10.44 22.88
N PRO A 64 -2.73 -10.24 23.56
CA PRO A 64 -1.69 -11.27 23.70
C PRO A 64 -2.21 -12.61 24.26
N ASP A 65 -3.16 -12.54 25.20
CA ASP A 65 -3.79 -13.69 25.85
C ASP A 65 -4.89 -14.37 25.00
N SER A 66 -5.25 -13.79 23.86
CA SER A 66 -6.44 -14.19 23.09
C SER A 66 -6.11 -14.78 21.71
N LYS A 67 -4.86 -15.07 21.40
CA LYS A 67 -4.43 -15.55 20.07
C LYS A 67 -5.24 -16.74 19.57
N VAL A 68 -5.43 -17.76 20.40
CA VAL A 68 -6.15 -19.00 20.01
C VAL A 68 -7.62 -18.68 19.72
N ALA A 69 -8.29 -17.95 20.62
CA ALA A 69 -9.68 -17.54 20.45
C ALA A 69 -9.86 -16.65 19.21
N TYR A 70 -8.89 -15.76 18.95
CA TYR A 70 -8.88 -14.91 17.77
C TYR A 70 -8.79 -15.72 16.47
N LEU A 71 -7.86 -16.65 16.38
CA LEU A 71 -7.70 -17.49 15.18
C LEU A 71 -8.93 -18.35 14.94
N GLN A 72 -9.55 -18.90 16.01
CA GLN A 72 -10.80 -19.64 15.89
C GLN A 72 -11.96 -18.76 15.39
N ASN A 73 -12.07 -17.54 15.91
CA ASN A 73 -13.10 -16.58 15.44
C ASN A 73 -12.90 -16.22 13.96
N VAL A 74 -11.67 -15.96 13.52
CA VAL A 74 -11.38 -15.69 12.09
C VAL A 74 -11.72 -16.91 11.23
N LYS A 75 -11.40 -18.12 11.69
CA LYS A 75 -11.78 -19.36 10.99
C LYS A 75 -13.29 -19.49 10.87
N ASN A 76 -14.04 -19.27 11.93
CA ASN A 76 -15.50 -19.30 11.92
C ASN A 76 -16.08 -18.27 10.93
N THR A 77 -15.49 -17.06 10.87
CA THR A 77 -15.87 -16.02 9.90
C THR A 77 -15.61 -16.48 8.46
N LEU A 78 -14.47 -17.12 8.20
CA LEU A 78 -14.15 -17.68 6.90
C LEU A 78 -15.13 -18.81 6.50
N ASP A 79 -15.43 -19.73 7.43
CA ASP A 79 -16.35 -20.83 7.21
C ASP A 79 -17.77 -20.29 6.92
N PHE A 80 -18.21 -19.24 7.62
CA PHE A 80 -19.45 -18.53 7.33
C PHE A 80 -19.48 -17.98 5.90
N ILE A 81 -18.44 -17.25 5.47
CA ILE A 81 -18.38 -16.66 4.12
C ILE A 81 -18.39 -17.76 3.05
N LYS A 82 -17.68 -18.87 3.27
CA LYS A 82 -17.64 -20.01 2.34
C LYS A 82 -18.99 -20.73 2.22
N ALA A 83 -19.75 -20.79 3.30
CA ALA A 83 -21.07 -21.44 3.31
C ALA A 83 -22.13 -20.61 2.56
N GLU A 84 -21.94 -19.28 2.48
CA GLU A 84 -22.88 -18.38 1.83
C GLU A 84 -22.63 -18.32 0.31
N SER A 85 -23.48 -18.99 -0.46
CA SER A 85 -23.35 -19.08 -1.92
C SER A 85 -23.43 -17.72 -2.64
N SER A 86 -24.09 -16.73 -2.04
CA SER A 86 -24.17 -15.36 -2.54
C SER A 86 -22.86 -14.58 -2.39
N LEU A 87 -21.98 -14.98 -1.48
CA LEU A 87 -20.70 -14.33 -1.20
C LEU A 87 -19.52 -15.10 -1.79
N SER A 88 -19.52 -16.43 -1.64
CA SER A 88 -18.35 -17.29 -1.92
C SER A 88 -17.87 -17.27 -3.36
N LYS A 89 -18.68 -16.80 -4.31
CA LYS A 89 -18.30 -16.66 -5.72
C LYS A 89 -17.42 -15.44 -5.98
N ASP A 90 -17.64 -14.37 -5.24
CA ASP A 90 -17.05 -13.06 -5.51
C ASP A 90 -16.08 -12.63 -4.40
N VAL A 91 -16.11 -13.28 -3.23
CA VAL A 91 -15.30 -12.96 -2.05
C VAL A 91 -14.43 -14.16 -1.69
N GLU A 92 -13.12 -14.00 -1.83
CA GLU A 92 -12.14 -15.08 -1.65
C GLU A 92 -11.06 -14.64 -0.66
N LEU A 93 -10.75 -15.49 0.33
CA LEU A 93 -9.55 -15.29 1.14
C LEU A 93 -8.33 -15.72 0.33
N VAL A 94 -7.40 -14.79 0.08
CA VAL A 94 -6.13 -15.06 -0.63
C VAL A 94 -5.07 -15.56 0.33
N GLY A 95 -5.01 -14.98 1.52
CA GLY A 95 -4.06 -15.38 2.54
C GLY A 95 -4.39 -14.82 3.92
N SER A 96 -3.97 -15.54 4.92
CA SER A 96 -4.12 -15.20 6.33
C SER A 96 -2.83 -15.54 7.06
N TRP A 97 -2.27 -14.58 7.77
CA TRP A 97 -0.96 -14.71 8.42
C TRP A 97 -0.97 -14.10 9.81
N THR A 98 -0.14 -14.64 10.70
CA THR A 98 0.27 -13.99 11.94
C THR A 98 1.67 -13.41 11.79
N VAL A 99 1.92 -12.25 12.39
CA VAL A 99 3.24 -11.62 12.37
C VAL A 99 4.17 -12.34 13.35
N ASN A 100 5.33 -12.78 12.84
CA ASN A 100 6.38 -13.41 13.63
C ASN A 100 7.51 -12.44 13.97
N VAL A 101 7.86 -11.53 13.04
CA VAL A 101 8.86 -10.48 13.28
C VAL A 101 8.25 -9.15 12.82
N GLY A 102 8.30 -8.15 13.69
CA GLY A 102 7.66 -6.84 13.53
C GLY A 102 6.64 -6.60 14.65
N ASP A 103 5.48 -6.05 14.31
CA ASP A 103 4.41 -5.79 15.29
C ASP A 103 3.86 -7.09 15.86
N GLN A 104 4.09 -7.33 17.16
CA GLN A 104 3.62 -8.54 17.83
C GLN A 104 2.11 -8.51 18.05
N ASP A 105 1.52 -9.71 18.22
CA ASP A 105 0.07 -9.89 18.42
C ASP A 105 -0.76 -9.30 17.27
N GLN A 106 -0.22 -9.40 16.07
CA GLN A 106 -0.85 -8.88 14.85
C GLN A 106 -1.10 -10.01 13.86
N ALA A 107 -2.23 -9.95 13.18
CA ALA A 107 -2.57 -10.79 12.03
C ALA A 107 -2.98 -9.95 10.84
N LEU A 108 -2.68 -10.46 9.64
CA LEU A 108 -3.07 -9.86 8.37
C LEU A 108 -3.90 -10.85 7.56
N HIS A 109 -4.99 -10.35 6.98
CA HIS A 109 -5.88 -11.13 6.11
C HIS A 109 -6.05 -10.38 4.80
N LEU A 110 -5.76 -11.05 3.71
CA LEU A 110 -5.92 -10.51 2.36
C LEU A 110 -7.12 -11.18 1.69
N TRP A 111 -8.13 -10.40 1.39
CA TRP A 111 -9.33 -10.83 0.69
C TRP A 111 -9.35 -10.25 -0.72
N LYS A 112 -9.93 -10.98 -1.64
CA LYS A 112 -10.15 -10.59 -3.03
C LYS A 112 -11.65 -10.47 -3.28
N PHE A 113 -12.05 -9.35 -3.88
CA PHE A 113 -13.40 -9.08 -4.36
C PHE A 113 -13.38 -9.00 -5.88
N THR A 114 -14.11 -9.89 -6.54
CA THR A 114 -14.26 -9.89 -8.00
C THR A 114 -15.54 -9.15 -8.38
N GLY A 115 -15.45 -8.19 -9.31
CA GLY A 115 -16.60 -7.34 -9.72
C GLY A 115 -16.63 -5.97 -9.06
N GLY A 116 -15.47 -5.50 -8.54
CA GLY A 116 -15.29 -4.11 -8.14
C GLY A 116 -16.01 -3.69 -6.85
N TYR A 117 -16.24 -2.38 -6.72
CA TYR A 117 -16.85 -1.79 -5.53
C TYR A 117 -18.32 -2.19 -5.35
N GLU A 118 -19.04 -2.46 -6.43
CA GLU A 118 -20.43 -2.94 -6.35
C GLU A 118 -20.54 -4.23 -5.52
N LYS A 119 -19.58 -5.14 -5.70
CA LYS A 119 -19.55 -6.38 -4.91
C LYS A 119 -19.19 -6.16 -3.44
N ILE A 120 -18.37 -5.16 -3.16
CA ILE A 120 -18.09 -4.75 -1.79
C ILE A 120 -19.35 -4.17 -1.13
N ASP A 121 -20.11 -3.34 -1.84
CA ASP A 121 -21.35 -2.77 -1.32
C ASP A 121 -22.40 -3.87 -1.04
N GLN A 122 -22.58 -4.82 -1.96
CA GLN A 122 -23.45 -5.99 -1.77
C GLN A 122 -23.00 -6.85 -0.58
N TYR A 123 -21.69 -7.10 -0.44
CA TYR A 123 -21.13 -7.79 0.72
C TYR A 123 -21.43 -7.06 2.02
N ASN A 124 -21.16 -5.77 2.08
CA ASN A 124 -21.38 -4.95 3.28
C ASN A 124 -22.86 -4.91 3.68
N GLU A 125 -23.76 -4.80 2.69
CA GLU A 125 -25.20 -4.84 2.93
C GLU A 125 -25.63 -6.19 3.51
N PHE A 126 -25.15 -7.30 2.91
CA PHE A 126 -25.47 -8.64 3.38
C PHE A 126 -25.00 -8.90 4.82
N VAL A 127 -23.70 -8.66 5.09
CA VAL A 127 -23.12 -8.93 6.41
C VAL A 127 -23.67 -7.97 7.47
N GLY A 128 -24.04 -6.74 7.08
CA GLY A 128 -24.67 -5.77 7.96
C GLY A 128 -26.07 -6.18 8.45
N LYS A 129 -26.79 -6.96 7.66
CA LYS A 129 -28.14 -7.50 7.99
C LYS A 129 -28.11 -8.89 8.61
N ASN A 130 -27.00 -9.62 8.50
CA ASN A 130 -26.91 -11.01 8.95
C ASN A 130 -26.53 -11.09 10.43
N LYS A 131 -27.43 -11.62 11.26
CA LYS A 131 -27.25 -11.71 12.72
C LYS A 131 -26.10 -12.64 13.14
N ASP A 132 -25.88 -13.72 12.43
CA ASP A 132 -24.80 -14.67 12.76
C ASP A 132 -23.43 -14.06 12.47
N TYR A 133 -23.29 -13.34 11.35
CA TYR A 133 -22.07 -12.59 11.06
C TYR A 133 -21.84 -11.49 12.10
N GLN A 134 -22.87 -10.72 12.45
CA GLN A 134 -22.75 -9.66 13.46
C GLN A 134 -22.28 -10.21 14.81
N ARG A 135 -22.79 -11.36 15.22
CA ARG A 135 -22.31 -12.05 16.45
C ARG A 135 -20.83 -12.39 16.38
N LEU A 136 -20.33 -12.91 15.23
CA LEU A 136 -18.92 -13.21 15.07
C LEU A 136 -18.04 -11.93 15.19
N ILE A 137 -18.51 -10.81 14.65
CA ILE A 137 -17.81 -9.52 14.74
C ILE A 137 -17.83 -8.94 16.16
N GLU A 138 -18.95 -9.11 16.90
CA GLU A 138 -19.04 -8.72 18.32
C GLU A 138 -18.09 -9.56 19.18
N GLU A 139 -18.04 -10.87 18.99
CA GLU A 139 -17.08 -11.75 19.66
C GLU A 139 -15.64 -11.36 19.35
N GLN A 140 -15.33 -11.07 18.10
CA GLN A 140 -14.00 -10.57 17.71
C GLN A 140 -13.65 -9.27 18.40
N GLY A 141 -14.62 -8.35 18.54
CA GLY A 141 -14.43 -7.07 19.21
C GLY A 141 -13.94 -7.19 20.66
N LYS A 142 -14.23 -8.30 21.35
CA LYS A 142 -13.81 -8.54 22.74
C LYS A 142 -12.34 -8.97 22.86
N ILE A 143 -11.76 -9.49 21.79
CA ILE A 143 -10.42 -10.12 21.77
C ILE A 143 -9.41 -9.38 20.90
N VAL A 144 -9.82 -8.30 20.21
CA VAL A 144 -8.91 -7.43 19.44
C VAL A 144 -8.76 -6.06 20.10
N ARG A 145 -7.59 -5.46 19.98
CA ARG A 145 -7.28 -4.09 20.43
C ARG A 145 -7.60 -3.05 19.37
N SER A 146 -7.34 -3.39 18.10
CA SER A 146 -7.63 -2.52 16.97
C SER A 146 -7.72 -3.31 15.66
N ARG A 147 -8.45 -2.75 14.72
CA ARG A 147 -8.61 -3.28 13.36
C ARG A 147 -8.39 -2.18 12.35
N HIS A 148 -7.67 -2.47 11.29
CA HIS A 148 -7.50 -1.59 10.15
C HIS A 148 -7.88 -2.32 8.88
N LEU A 149 -8.56 -1.63 7.98
CA LEU A 149 -8.96 -2.14 6.68
C LEU A 149 -8.55 -1.14 5.61
N GLN A 150 -7.98 -1.66 4.52
CA GLN A 150 -7.67 -0.88 3.32
C GLN A 150 -8.23 -1.60 2.10
N TYR A 151 -8.82 -0.86 1.17
CA TYR A 151 -9.08 -1.35 -0.18
C TYR A 151 -7.94 -0.98 -1.10
N LEU A 152 -7.47 -1.98 -1.84
CA LEU A 152 -6.25 -1.95 -2.61
C LEU A 152 -6.52 -2.38 -4.06
N LEU A 153 -5.73 -1.85 -5.00
CA LEU A 153 -5.61 -2.40 -6.34
C LEU A 153 -4.24 -3.05 -6.52
N ALA A 154 -4.20 -4.15 -7.28
CA ALA A 154 -2.93 -4.78 -7.63
C ALA A 154 -2.26 -4.00 -8.76
N PHE A 155 -0.93 -3.86 -8.69
CA PHE A 155 -0.14 -3.32 -9.80
C PHE A 155 -0.19 -4.27 -11.00
N SER A 156 -0.47 -3.73 -12.19
CA SER A 156 -0.57 -4.50 -13.44
C SER A 156 0.71 -5.22 -13.84
N TYR A 157 1.86 -4.68 -13.46
CA TYR A 157 3.17 -5.27 -13.72
C TYR A 157 3.58 -6.36 -12.73
N TRP A 158 2.82 -6.55 -11.64
CA TRP A 158 3.10 -7.60 -10.67
C TRP A 158 2.58 -8.95 -11.17
N PRO A 159 3.29 -10.08 -10.91
CA PRO A 159 2.79 -11.40 -11.26
C PRO A 159 1.39 -11.67 -10.70
N GLN A 160 0.62 -12.49 -11.39
CA GLN A 160 -0.65 -12.96 -10.84
C GLN A 160 -0.41 -13.72 -9.55
N ILE A 161 -1.29 -13.49 -8.57
CA ILE A 161 -1.22 -14.18 -7.29
C ILE A 161 -1.48 -15.67 -7.52
N ALA A 162 -0.48 -16.48 -7.21
CA ALA A 162 -0.56 -17.93 -7.23
C ALA A 162 -0.40 -18.45 -5.79
N LEU A 163 -1.32 -19.30 -5.36
CA LEU A 163 -1.26 -19.92 -4.04
C LEU A 163 0.00 -20.77 -3.92
N ARG A 164 0.66 -20.69 -2.76
CA ARG A 164 1.92 -21.40 -2.50
C ARG A 164 1.70 -22.67 -1.71
N ARG A 165 2.59 -23.63 -1.91
CA ARG A 165 2.62 -24.87 -1.14
C ARG A 165 3.11 -24.64 0.29
N PRO A 166 2.89 -25.56 1.24
CA PRO A 166 3.32 -25.43 2.63
C PRO A 166 4.84 -25.21 2.82
N ASN A 167 5.18 -24.65 4.00
CA ASN A 167 6.52 -24.40 4.52
C ASN A 167 7.20 -23.11 4.01
N ASN A 168 6.41 -22.07 3.78
CA ASN A 168 6.95 -20.74 3.46
C ASN A 168 6.77 -19.75 4.61
N ILE A 169 7.60 -18.72 4.58
CA ILE A 169 7.41 -17.47 5.31
C ILE A 169 7.07 -16.36 4.31
N TYR A 170 6.36 -15.37 4.79
CA TYR A 170 5.96 -14.21 3.98
C TYR A 170 6.56 -12.94 4.56
N GLU A 171 7.02 -12.04 3.69
CA GLU A 171 7.41 -10.69 4.08
C GLU A 171 6.42 -9.70 3.48
N ILE A 172 5.75 -8.91 4.32
CA ILE A 172 5.04 -7.73 3.83
C ILE A 172 5.88 -6.49 4.08
N ARG A 173 6.14 -5.75 3.02
CA ARG A 173 6.80 -4.45 3.06
C ARG A 173 5.76 -3.39 2.72
N SER A 174 5.47 -2.55 3.70
CA SER A 174 4.51 -1.45 3.56
C SER A 174 5.26 -0.12 3.47
N TYR A 175 4.93 0.67 2.47
CA TYR A 175 5.57 1.97 2.22
C TYR A 175 4.50 3.06 2.24
N ALA A 176 4.68 4.06 3.08
CA ALA A 176 3.94 5.31 2.98
C ALA A 176 4.72 6.26 2.08
N LEU A 177 4.19 6.56 0.90
CA LEU A 177 4.83 7.42 -0.08
C LEU A 177 4.50 8.89 0.16
N LYS A 178 5.34 9.77 -0.39
CA LYS A 178 5.03 11.19 -0.50
C LYS A 178 3.80 11.39 -1.40
N PRO A 179 2.83 12.25 -1.06
CA PRO A 179 1.69 12.52 -1.92
C PRO A 179 2.10 12.94 -3.33
N GLY A 180 1.41 12.40 -4.34
CA GLY A 180 1.68 12.67 -5.74
C GLY A 180 2.75 11.79 -6.39
N THR A 181 3.43 10.90 -5.65
CA THR A 181 4.56 10.11 -6.18
C THR A 181 4.20 8.67 -6.56
N MET A 182 2.93 8.27 -6.47
CA MET A 182 2.50 6.90 -6.73
C MET A 182 2.80 6.43 -8.16
N ILE A 183 2.61 7.29 -9.17
CA ILE A 183 2.91 6.96 -10.58
C ILE A 183 4.42 6.78 -10.77
N GLU A 184 5.21 7.68 -10.22
CA GLU A 184 6.66 7.59 -10.29
C GLU A 184 7.19 6.31 -9.62
N TRP A 185 6.64 5.96 -8.44
CA TRP A 185 6.90 4.71 -7.76
C TRP A 185 6.56 3.50 -8.65
N GLY A 186 5.34 3.47 -9.19
CA GLY A 186 4.87 2.38 -10.04
C GLY A 186 5.75 2.18 -11.27
N ASN A 187 6.12 3.26 -11.98
CA ASN A 187 6.98 3.20 -13.16
C ASN A 187 8.40 2.68 -12.83
N ASN A 188 8.96 3.07 -11.70
CA ASN A 188 10.25 2.56 -11.27
C ASN A 188 10.18 1.09 -10.86
N TRP A 189 9.12 0.68 -10.14
CA TRP A 189 8.94 -0.71 -9.74
C TRP A 189 8.55 -1.64 -10.90
N ALA A 190 7.90 -1.15 -11.94
CA ALA A 190 7.66 -1.93 -13.16
C ALA A 190 8.97 -2.43 -13.81
N ARG A 191 10.08 -1.68 -13.63
CA ARG A 191 11.42 -2.11 -14.02
C ARG A 191 12.09 -2.93 -12.93
N ALA A 192 11.97 -2.50 -11.68
CA ALA A 192 12.63 -3.10 -10.52
C ALA A 192 12.18 -4.54 -10.24
N ILE A 193 10.92 -4.89 -10.53
CA ILE A 193 10.38 -6.23 -10.27
C ILE A 193 11.16 -7.31 -11.02
N ASN A 194 11.69 -7.03 -12.21
CA ASN A 194 12.45 -7.97 -13.00
C ASN A 194 13.72 -8.45 -12.29
N PHE A 195 14.32 -7.64 -11.41
CA PHE A 195 15.49 -8.03 -10.61
C PHE A 195 15.12 -8.91 -9.40
N ARG A 196 13.83 -9.10 -9.16
CA ARG A 196 13.31 -9.78 -7.97
C ARG A 196 12.39 -10.97 -8.28
N GLN A 197 12.31 -11.38 -9.55
CA GLN A 197 11.44 -12.48 -10.01
C GLN A 197 12.18 -13.80 -10.25
N ASN A 198 13.49 -13.85 -10.01
CA ASN A 198 14.34 -14.98 -10.45
C ASN A 198 13.96 -16.33 -9.83
N ASN A 199 13.32 -16.33 -8.63
CA ASN A 199 12.93 -17.54 -7.92
C ASN A 199 11.45 -17.51 -7.50
N ASP A 200 10.62 -16.73 -8.21
CA ASP A 200 9.18 -16.66 -7.97
C ASP A 200 8.78 -16.13 -6.57
N GLU A 201 9.63 -15.32 -5.92
CA GLU A 201 9.37 -14.81 -4.58
C GLU A 201 8.32 -13.69 -4.55
N ALA A 202 8.05 -13.03 -5.68
CA ALA A 202 7.05 -11.97 -5.76
C ALA A 202 5.64 -12.56 -5.66
N PHE A 203 5.01 -12.46 -4.48
CA PHE A 203 3.68 -12.99 -4.26
C PHE A 203 2.59 -12.01 -4.70
N ALA A 204 2.63 -10.74 -4.20
CA ALA A 204 1.63 -9.73 -4.53
C ALA A 204 2.18 -8.31 -4.35
N GLY A 205 1.70 -7.37 -5.16
CA GLY A 205 2.03 -5.95 -5.03
C GLY A 205 0.79 -5.09 -5.21
N PHE A 206 0.54 -4.18 -4.25
CA PHE A 206 -0.69 -3.40 -4.16
C PHE A 206 -0.42 -1.93 -3.87
N PHE A 207 -1.39 -1.10 -4.23
CA PHE A 207 -1.48 0.29 -3.79
C PHE A 207 -2.88 0.62 -3.29
N SER A 208 -2.95 1.50 -2.29
CA SER A 208 -4.20 1.82 -1.59
C SER A 208 -5.10 2.75 -2.40
N GLN A 209 -6.42 2.46 -2.35
CA GLN A 209 -7.48 3.30 -2.90
C GLN A 209 -8.30 3.95 -1.79
N ILE A 210 -8.60 3.20 -0.72
CA ILE A 210 -9.38 3.66 0.42
C ILE A 210 -8.66 3.22 1.69
N GLY A 211 -8.73 4.04 2.72
CA GLY A 211 -8.01 3.91 3.97
C GLY A 211 -6.79 4.84 4.00
N ARG A 212 -5.62 4.36 4.35
CA ARG A 212 -4.38 5.15 4.31
C ARG A 212 -3.92 5.31 2.86
N LEU A 213 -4.07 6.51 2.31
CA LEU A 213 -3.70 6.82 0.93
C LEU A 213 -2.19 6.89 0.74
N TYR A 214 -1.74 6.73 -0.50
CA TYR A 214 -0.32 6.66 -0.88
C TYR A 214 0.46 5.54 -0.18
N ASN A 215 -0.26 4.49 0.26
CA ASN A 215 0.39 3.29 0.76
C ASN A 215 0.56 2.25 -0.36
N VAL A 216 1.73 1.64 -0.34
CA VAL A 216 2.08 0.49 -1.19
C VAL A 216 2.40 -0.69 -0.29
N HIS A 217 1.96 -1.87 -0.69
CA HIS A 217 2.26 -3.12 -0.01
C HIS A 217 2.83 -4.12 -1.00
N HIS A 218 4.06 -4.58 -0.74
CA HIS A 218 4.69 -5.68 -1.47
C HIS A 218 4.74 -6.91 -0.58
N ILE A 219 4.17 -8.01 -1.02
CA ILE A 219 4.21 -9.29 -0.32
C ILE A 219 5.15 -10.23 -1.07
N TRP A 220 6.13 -10.75 -0.36
CA TRP A 220 7.14 -11.67 -0.84
C TRP A 220 6.98 -13.01 -0.14
N CYS A 221 7.28 -14.11 -0.84
CA CYS A 221 7.25 -15.47 -0.31
C CYS A 221 8.64 -16.07 -0.36
N TYR A 222 9.11 -16.65 0.74
CA TYR A 222 10.41 -17.28 0.84
C TYR A 222 10.31 -18.60 1.60
N ASN A 223 11.18 -19.55 1.30
CA ASN A 223 11.26 -20.79 2.06
C ASN A 223 11.68 -20.57 3.52
N ASN A 224 12.54 -19.58 3.77
CA ASN A 224 13.04 -19.23 5.12
C ASN A 224 13.79 -17.88 5.09
N LEU A 225 14.28 -17.44 6.24
CA LEU A 225 15.02 -16.17 6.36
C LEU A 225 16.35 -16.17 5.60
N ASN A 226 17.02 -17.32 5.47
CA ASN A 226 18.25 -17.40 4.68
C ASN A 226 17.98 -17.21 3.19
N GLY A 227 16.95 -17.88 2.64
CA GLY A 227 16.51 -17.68 1.25
C GLY A 227 16.14 -16.22 0.98
N ARG A 228 15.43 -15.56 1.94
CA ARG A 228 15.18 -14.12 1.87
C ARG A 228 16.47 -13.30 1.76
N LYS A 229 17.50 -13.63 2.56
CA LYS A 229 18.80 -12.94 2.52
C LYS A 229 19.45 -13.12 1.15
N GLU A 230 19.55 -14.36 0.68
CA GLU A 230 20.18 -14.72 -0.59
C GLU A 230 19.52 -14.00 -1.79
N THR A 231 18.18 -13.98 -1.86
CA THR A 231 17.43 -13.27 -2.90
C THR A 231 17.72 -11.77 -2.88
N ARG A 232 17.78 -11.16 -1.70
CA ARG A 232 18.08 -9.73 -1.57
C ARG A 232 19.52 -9.41 -1.99
N GLU A 233 20.49 -10.23 -1.61
CA GLU A 233 21.89 -10.07 -2.01
C GLU A 233 22.05 -10.28 -3.52
N SER A 234 21.32 -11.23 -4.11
CA SER A 234 21.33 -11.45 -5.57
C SER A 234 20.82 -10.23 -6.33
N ALA A 235 19.76 -9.57 -5.86
CA ALA A 235 19.28 -8.34 -6.46
C ALA A 235 20.34 -7.23 -6.45
N TRP A 236 21.10 -7.07 -5.34
CA TRP A 236 22.17 -6.09 -5.27
C TRP A 236 23.34 -6.35 -6.22
N ARG A 237 23.53 -7.59 -6.67
CA ARG A 237 24.51 -7.95 -7.70
C ARG A 237 24.03 -7.72 -9.13
N SER A 238 22.75 -7.45 -9.31
CA SER A 238 22.14 -7.25 -10.62
C SER A 238 22.34 -5.80 -11.09
N PRO A 239 22.97 -5.57 -12.27
CA PRO A 239 23.14 -4.20 -12.80
C PRO A 239 21.81 -3.48 -12.97
N GLY A 240 21.69 -2.24 -12.46
CA GLY A 240 20.49 -1.40 -12.51
C GLY A 240 19.56 -1.52 -11.32
N TRP A 241 19.79 -2.45 -10.38
CA TRP A 241 19.03 -2.50 -9.13
C TRP A 241 19.30 -1.29 -8.23
N ASP A 242 20.55 -0.90 -8.10
CA ASP A 242 20.98 0.29 -7.38
C ASP A 242 20.32 1.57 -7.88
N GLU A 243 20.20 1.71 -9.19
CA GLU A 243 19.47 2.81 -9.83
C GLU A 243 17.99 2.82 -9.43
N CYS A 244 17.32 1.65 -9.51
CA CYS A 244 15.92 1.53 -9.07
C CYS A 244 15.73 1.91 -7.59
N VAL A 245 16.66 1.52 -6.72
CA VAL A 245 16.65 1.90 -5.30
C VAL A 245 16.85 3.40 -5.15
N ALA A 246 17.80 4.00 -5.87
CA ALA A 246 18.07 5.44 -5.83
C ALA A 246 16.86 6.29 -6.23
N TYR A 247 16.04 5.83 -7.17
CA TYR A 247 14.81 6.53 -7.59
C TYR A 247 13.61 6.27 -6.67
N THR A 248 13.52 5.12 -6.02
CA THR A 248 12.34 4.77 -5.23
C THR A 248 12.46 5.18 -3.76
N VAL A 249 13.63 5.04 -3.14
CA VAL A 249 13.81 5.36 -1.70
C VAL A 249 13.47 6.82 -1.37
N PRO A 250 13.86 7.84 -2.17
CA PRO A 250 13.51 9.23 -1.88
C PRO A 250 12.00 9.53 -1.88
N LEU A 251 11.17 8.66 -2.47
CA LEU A 251 9.72 8.80 -2.52
C LEU A 251 9.03 8.35 -1.24
N ILE A 252 9.75 7.64 -0.36
CA ILE A 252 9.21 7.03 0.85
C ILE A 252 9.26 8.06 2.00
N ARG A 253 8.18 8.10 2.78
CA ARG A 253 8.12 8.78 4.10
C ARG A 253 8.38 7.82 5.23
N GLU A 254 7.76 6.65 5.16
CA GLU A 254 7.79 5.62 6.20
C GLU A 254 7.79 4.24 5.56
N MET A 255 8.50 3.31 6.14
CA MET A 255 8.62 1.95 5.63
C MET A 255 8.58 0.94 6.78
N HIS A 256 7.65 -0.01 6.69
CA HIS A 256 7.53 -1.12 7.62
C HIS A 256 7.84 -2.46 6.92
N CYS A 257 8.45 -3.35 7.65
CA CYS A 257 8.74 -4.71 7.22
C CYS A 257 8.29 -5.68 8.30
N ARG A 258 7.46 -6.66 7.92
CA ARG A 258 6.98 -7.71 8.83
C ARG A 258 7.22 -9.06 8.20
N ILE A 259 7.74 -10.00 8.99
CA ILE A 259 7.80 -11.43 8.61
C ILE A 259 6.57 -12.10 9.19
N MET A 260 5.86 -12.82 8.35
CA MET A 260 4.58 -13.43 8.64
C MET A 260 4.64 -14.93 8.40
N VAL A 261 3.87 -15.67 9.19
CA VAL A 261 3.67 -17.11 9.04
C VAL A 261 2.20 -17.37 8.71
N PRO A 262 1.88 -18.21 7.72
CA PRO A 262 0.50 -18.55 7.40
C PRO A 262 -0.23 -19.15 8.59
N THR A 263 -1.53 -18.84 8.71
CA THR A 263 -2.42 -19.57 9.63
C THR A 263 -2.77 -20.94 9.02
N GLU A 264 -3.22 -21.88 9.85
CA GLU A 264 -3.62 -23.24 9.39
C GLU A 264 -4.72 -23.22 8.32
N PHE A 265 -5.60 -22.24 8.36
CA PHE A 265 -6.69 -22.06 7.40
C PHE A 265 -6.36 -21.13 6.23
N SER A 266 -5.13 -20.63 6.15
CA SER A 266 -4.70 -19.80 5.02
C SER A 266 -4.68 -20.62 3.73
N PRO A 267 -5.26 -20.14 2.62
CA PRO A 267 -5.20 -20.82 1.32
C PRO A 267 -3.77 -20.92 0.76
N THR A 268 -2.94 -19.95 1.08
CA THR A 268 -1.51 -19.95 0.73
C THR A 268 -0.67 -20.25 1.96
N GLN A 269 0.28 -21.16 1.80
CA GLN A 269 1.05 -21.73 2.90
C GLN A 269 2.55 -21.50 2.73
#